data_f3c1ba8e428273507888d2b0e1c07af1
#
_entry.id   f3c1ba8e428273507888d2b0e1c07af1
#
_cell.length_a   1.000
_cell.length_b   1.000
_cell.length_c   1.000
_cell.angle_alpha   90.00
_cell.angle_beta   90.00
_cell.angle_gamma   90.00
#
_symmetry.space_group_name_H-M   'P 1'
#
loop_
_entity.id
_entity.type
_entity.pdbx_description
1 polymer ?
#
loop_
_entity_poly.entity_id
_entity_poly.type
_entity_poly.pdbx_seq_one_letter_code
_entity_poly.pdbx_strand_id
1 'polypeptide(L)'
;MNHVCDVISAAKDLADLLRYGKKMVERGLVSAHAGNISKRIGNMMLVSMRGSKLDELEEKIVEVTLDPPSPLDHLASSELPMHRAIYRQTEANAVFHGHGRFSIIESLTTEATHVTPVDSESAYYLPVIPIIEGQSGTEELGHTAAVALKEHRGALIRGHGVITTGASAEEAYAMLAVIEQACHIRYHLALARALKR
;
A
#
# COMPACT_ATOMS: atom_id res chain seq x y z
N MET A 1 12.88 15.90 28.13
CA MET A 1 11.52 15.29 28.05
C MET A 1 11.19 14.74 26.66
N ASN A 2 11.84 15.19 25.57
CA ASN A 2 11.53 14.74 24.21
C ASN A 2 12.01 13.31 23.87
N HIS A 3 13.21 12.90 24.31
CA HIS A 3 13.78 11.58 23.92
C HIS A 3 12.94 10.36 24.34
N VAL A 4 12.27 10.39 25.48
CA VAL A 4 11.44 9.25 25.93
C VAL A 4 10.16 9.15 25.09
N CYS A 5 9.56 10.26 24.72
CA CYS A 5 8.38 10.30 23.85
C CYS A 5 8.72 9.81 22.44
N ASP A 6 9.88 10.17 21.91
CA ASP A 6 10.33 9.75 20.56
C ASP A 6 10.59 8.24 20.51
N VAL A 7 11.21 7.66 21.54
CA VAL A 7 11.46 6.20 21.63
C VAL A 7 10.15 5.41 21.75
N ILE A 8 9.19 5.90 22.55
CA ILE A 8 7.87 5.25 22.71
C ILE A 8 7.09 5.32 21.39
N SER A 9 7.16 6.45 20.68
CA SER A 9 6.50 6.61 19.37
C SER A 9 7.09 5.64 18.34
N ALA A 10 8.41 5.57 18.21
CA ALA A 10 9.08 4.66 17.28
C ALA A 10 8.79 3.17 17.56
N ALA A 11 8.74 2.78 18.84
CA ALA A 11 8.37 1.42 19.22
C ALA A 11 6.92 1.08 18.85
N LYS A 12 5.99 2.03 19.00
CA LYS A 12 4.60 1.88 18.57
C LYS A 12 4.50 1.76 17.06
N ASP A 13 5.22 2.60 16.31
CA ASP A 13 5.21 2.61 14.87
C ASP A 13 5.74 1.28 14.28
N LEU A 14 6.78 0.72 14.89
CA LEU A 14 7.28 -0.60 14.56
C LEU A 14 6.24 -1.69 14.87
N ALA A 15 5.63 -1.68 16.06
CA ALA A 15 4.60 -2.63 16.45
C ALA A 15 3.39 -2.60 15.50
N ASP A 16 3.00 -1.42 15.03
CA ASP A 16 1.93 -1.25 14.06
C ASP A 16 2.29 -1.91 12.71
N LEU A 17 3.51 -1.73 12.20
CA LEU A 17 3.97 -2.39 10.97
C LEU A 17 3.96 -3.92 11.11
N LEU A 18 4.49 -4.47 12.21
CA LEU A 18 4.44 -5.91 12.49
C LEU A 18 3.00 -6.43 12.50
N ARG A 19 2.12 -5.73 13.21
CA ARG A 19 0.71 -6.10 13.35
C ARG A 19 -0.03 -6.11 12.01
N TYR A 20 0.11 -5.03 11.23
CA TYR A 20 -0.65 -4.89 9.99
C TYR A 20 -0.04 -5.66 8.83
N GLY A 21 1.28 -5.86 8.81
CA GLY A 21 1.95 -6.79 7.90
C GLY A 21 1.40 -8.20 8.04
N LYS A 22 1.32 -8.72 9.28
CA LYS A 22 0.72 -10.02 9.57
C LYS A 22 -0.74 -10.10 9.10
N LYS A 23 -1.56 -9.07 9.38
CA LYS A 23 -2.96 -9.03 8.91
C LYS A 23 -3.08 -9.04 7.39
N MET A 24 -2.14 -8.43 6.65
CA MET A 24 -2.16 -8.49 5.19
C MET A 24 -1.98 -9.92 4.68
N VAL A 25 -1.08 -10.69 5.28
CA VAL A 25 -0.87 -12.12 4.93
C VAL A 25 -2.10 -12.95 5.32
N GLU A 26 -2.60 -12.82 6.55
CA GLU A 26 -3.78 -13.53 7.05
C GLU A 26 -5.03 -13.29 6.21
N ARG A 27 -5.17 -12.10 5.62
CA ARG A 27 -6.29 -11.73 4.75
C ARG A 27 -6.07 -12.03 3.27
N GLY A 28 -4.92 -12.59 2.90
CA GLY A 28 -4.57 -12.89 1.52
C GLY A 28 -4.39 -11.65 0.63
N LEU A 29 -4.04 -10.51 1.24
CA LEU A 29 -3.75 -9.26 0.54
C LEU A 29 -2.33 -9.25 -0.04
N VAL A 30 -1.51 -10.21 0.35
CA VAL A 30 -0.18 -10.50 -0.19
C VAL A 30 0.07 -12.00 -0.17
N SER A 31 1.04 -12.46 -0.95
CA SER A 31 1.52 -13.85 -0.94
C SER A 31 3.03 -13.89 -0.85
N ALA A 32 3.57 -14.86 -0.09
CA ALA A 32 5.00 -15.10 0.07
C ALA A 32 5.81 -13.83 0.36
N HIS A 33 6.72 -13.44 -0.54
CA HIS A 33 7.59 -12.27 -0.41
C HIS A 33 7.04 -11.01 -1.10
N ALA A 34 5.76 -11.03 -1.47
CA ALA A 34 5.11 -9.92 -2.16
C ALA A 34 4.66 -8.84 -1.17
N GLY A 35 4.53 -7.61 -1.70
CA GLY A 35 4.11 -6.45 -0.92
C GLY A 35 5.20 -5.85 -0.07
N ASN A 36 4.96 -4.66 0.40
CA ASN A 36 5.84 -3.91 1.29
C ASN A 36 5.05 -2.82 2.01
N ILE A 37 5.54 -2.44 3.17
CA ILE A 37 4.88 -1.46 4.03
C ILE A 37 5.90 -0.52 4.63
N SER A 38 5.47 0.73 4.88
CA SER A 38 6.31 1.71 5.55
C SER A 38 5.51 2.65 6.43
N LYS A 39 6.21 3.32 7.33
CA LYS A 39 5.67 4.38 8.18
C LYS A 39 6.66 5.53 8.28
N ARG A 40 6.15 6.77 8.12
CA ARG A 40 6.92 8.01 8.21
C ARG A 40 7.14 8.39 9.66
N ILE A 41 8.36 8.83 9.99
CA ILE A 41 8.75 9.41 11.27
C ILE A 41 9.58 10.68 10.97
N GLY A 42 8.91 11.82 10.91
CA GLY A 42 9.57 13.08 10.51
C GLY A 42 10.20 13.00 9.12
N ASN A 43 11.53 13.17 9.03
CA ASN A 43 12.28 13.01 7.77
C ASN A 43 12.83 11.58 7.55
N MET A 44 12.39 10.64 8.36
CA MET A 44 12.74 9.23 8.27
C MET A 44 11.50 8.40 7.89
N MET A 45 11.71 7.18 7.45
CA MET A 45 10.67 6.16 7.39
C MET A 45 11.21 4.80 7.85
N LEU A 46 10.37 4.06 8.56
CA LEU A 46 10.52 2.62 8.73
C LEU A 46 9.93 1.94 7.50
N VAL A 47 10.67 1.03 6.89
CA VAL A 47 10.21 0.31 5.69
C VAL A 47 10.64 -1.16 5.76
N SER A 48 9.77 -2.06 5.28
CA SER A 48 10.10 -3.48 5.18
C SER A 48 11.30 -3.71 4.25
N MET A 49 12.19 -4.61 4.66
CA MET A 49 13.40 -4.94 3.90
C MET A 49 13.07 -5.74 2.65
N ARG A 50 13.96 -5.71 1.69
CA ARG A 50 13.86 -6.46 0.43
C ARG A 50 13.71 -7.95 0.70
N GLY A 51 12.70 -8.58 0.08
CA GLY A 51 12.45 -10.01 0.16
C GLY A 51 11.94 -10.50 1.53
N SER A 52 11.58 -9.59 2.46
CA SER A 52 10.93 -9.99 3.70
C SER A 52 9.50 -10.46 3.44
N LYS A 53 9.02 -11.37 4.29
CA LYS A 53 7.61 -11.73 4.37
C LYS A 53 6.94 -10.81 5.38
N LEU A 54 5.74 -10.33 5.08
CA LEU A 54 5.07 -9.34 5.93
C LEU A 54 4.54 -9.90 7.26
N ASP A 55 4.45 -11.21 7.41
CA ASP A 55 4.13 -11.91 8.65
C ASP A 55 5.34 -12.29 9.51
N GLU A 56 6.57 -12.04 8.99
CA GLU A 56 7.86 -12.34 9.64
C GLU A 56 8.76 -11.09 9.60
N LEU A 57 8.23 -9.94 10.04
CA LEU A 57 8.92 -8.64 9.94
C LEU A 57 9.81 -8.31 11.15
N GLU A 58 9.86 -9.16 12.16
CA GLU A 58 10.81 -9.01 13.26
C GLU A 58 12.24 -8.94 12.68
N GLU A 59 12.98 -7.90 13.04
CA GLU A 59 14.34 -7.61 12.51
C GLU A 59 14.42 -7.41 10.97
N LYS A 60 13.27 -7.27 10.28
CA LYS A 60 13.17 -7.05 8.83
C LYS A 60 12.59 -5.68 8.47
N ILE A 61 12.71 -4.73 9.35
CA ILE A 61 12.41 -3.31 9.12
C ILE A 61 13.71 -2.54 9.12
N VAL A 62 13.91 -1.68 8.14
CA VAL A 62 15.05 -0.75 8.08
C VAL A 62 14.55 0.69 8.18
N GLU A 63 15.31 1.53 8.86
CA GLU A 63 15.08 2.97 8.93
C GLU A 63 15.94 3.67 7.86
N VAL A 64 15.28 4.45 7.00
CA VAL A 64 15.95 5.22 5.95
C VAL A 64 15.45 6.65 5.93
N THR A 65 16.26 7.58 5.44
CA THR A 65 15.86 8.99 5.26
C THR A 65 14.94 9.16 4.06
N LEU A 66 14.01 10.10 4.15
CA LEU A 66 13.22 10.52 2.99
C LEU A 66 14.08 11.32 2.01
N ASP A 67 14.96 12.19 2.55
CA ASP A 67 15.88 13.01 1.78
C ASP A 67 17.03 13.51 2.68
N PRO A 68 18.31 13.42 2.26
CA PRO A 68 18.84 12.72 1.07
C PRO A 68 18.75 11.18 1.18
N PRO A 69 19.07 10.42 0.12
CA PRO A 69 19.13 8.96 0.17
C PRO A 69 20.03 8.44 1.29
N SER A 70 19.61 7.35 1.92
CA SER A 70 20.33 6.70 3.03
C SER A 70 21.36 5.68 2.50
N PRO A 71 22.51 5.50 3.17
CA PRO A 71 23.40 4.38 2.90
C PRO A 71 22.74 2.99 3.07
N LEU A 72 21.63 2.92 3.82
CA LEU A 72 20.86 1.69 4.06
C LEU A 72 19.76 1.43 3.01
N ASP A 73 19.59 2.28 2.01
CA ASP A 73 18.57 2.12 0.96
C ASP A 73 18.64 0.76 0.26
N HIS A 74 19.85 0.18 0.13
CA HIS A 74 20.04 -1.13 -0.48
C HIS A 74 19.40 -2.29 0.28
N LEU A 75 19.11 -2.11 1.58
CA LEU A 75 18.42 -3.09 2.44
C LEU A 75 16.90 -2.98 2.31
N ALA A 76 16.38 -1.81 1.97
CA ALA A 76 14.96 -1.54 1.88
C ALA A 76 14.31 -2.29 0.70
N SER A 77 12.97 -2.37 0.71
CA SER A 77 12.18 -2.89 -0.41
C SER A 77 12.63 -2.30 -1.75
N SER A 78 12.54 -3.07 -2.82
CA SER A 78 12.75 -2.59 -4.20
C SER A 78 11.78 -1.47 -4.59
N GLU A 79 10.64 -1.36 -3.91
CA GLU A 79 9.63 -0.30 -4.09
C GLU A 79 9.92 0.97 -3.27
N LEU A 80 11.10 1.07 -2.62
CA LEU A 80 11.51 2.26 -1.88
C LEU A 80 11.33 3.57 -2.67
N PRO A 81 11.62 3.64 -3.99
CA PRO A 81 11.37 4.85 -4.78
C PRO A 81 9.89 5.30 -4.72
N MET A 82 8.95 4.35 -4.82
CA MET A 82 7.52 4.64 -4.75
C MET A 82 7.11 5.18 -3.37
N HIS A 83 7.52 4.51 -2.28
CA HIS A 83 7.24 5.00 -0.92
C HIS A 83 7.79 6.40 -0.69
N ARG A 84 9.04 6.64 -1.10
CA ARG A 84 9.71 7.93 -0.95
C ARG A 84 9.01 9.04 -1.74
N ALA A 85 8.61 8.76 -2.99
CA ALA A 85 7.89 9.71 -3.84
C ALA A 85 6.53 10.10 -3.24
N ILE A 86 5.79 9.12 -2.69
CA ILE A 86 4.52 9.35 -2.03
C ILE A 86 4.69 10.25 -0.79
N TYR A 87 5.63 9.94 0.10
CA TYR A 87 5.87 10.75 1.30
C TYR A 87 6.35 12.16 1.01
N ARG A 88 7.06 12.38 -0.10
CA ARG A 88 7.51 13.73 -0.51
C ARG A 88 6.38 14.59 -1.07
N GLN A 89 5.32 13.98 -1.61
CA GLN A 89 4.28 14.67 -2.35
C GLN A 89 2.91 14.65 -1.65
N THR A 90 2.78 13.93 -0.53
CA THR A 90 1.54 13.80 0.24
C THR A 90 1.79 13.97 1.72
N GLU A 91 0.71 14.15 2.48
CA GLU A 91 0.72 14.18 3.96
C GLU A 91 0.57 12.78 4.59
N ALA A 92 0.75 11.72 3.81
CA ALA A 92 0.65 10.35 4.30
C ALA A 92 1.68 10.07 5.41
N ASN A 93 1.26 9.34 6.44
CA ASN A 93 2.14 8.83 7.50
C ASN A 93 2.38 7.31 7.39
N ALA A 94 1.60 6.62 6.56
CA ALA A 94 1.81 5.21 6.26
C ALA A 94 1.53 4.93 4.77
N VAL A 95 2.31 4.04 4.18
CA VAL A 95 2.17 3.58 2.79
C VAL A 95 2.22 2.05 2.78
N PHE A 96 1.16 1.41 2.27
CA PHE A 96 1.04 -0.03 2.19
C PHE A 96 0.84 -0.47 0.75
N HIS A 97 1.65 -1.41 0.31
CA HIS A 97 1.55 -2.03 -1.01
C HIS A 97 1.25 -3.53 -0.86
N GLY A 98 0.17 -3.96 -1.50
CA GLY A 98 -0.30 -5.34 -1.46
C GLY A 98 -0.63 -5.88 -2.85
N HIS A 99 -0.73 -7.21 -2.95
CA HIS A 99 -1.01 -7.95 -4.19
C HIS A 99 -2.32 -8.74 -4.06
N GLY A 100 -3.41 -8.02 -3.79
CA GLY A 100 -4.75 -8.59 -3.72
C GLY A 100 -5.16 -9.23 -5.05
N ARG A 101 -5.74 -10.41 -4.99
CA ARG A 101 -6.05 -11.19 -6.20
C ARG A 101 -7.14 -10.54 -7.04
N PHE A 102 -8.18 -10.03 -6.40
CA PHE A 102 -9.30 -9.43 -7.11
C PHE A 102 -8.98 -8.04 -7.64
N SER A 103 -8.15 -7.29 -6.95
CA SER A 103 -7.64 -6.00 -7.42
C SER A 103 -6.75 -6.16 -8.66
N ILE A 104 -5.89 -7.19 -8.69
CA ILE A 104 -5.09 -7.52 -9.87
C ILE A 104 -6.02 -7.92 -11.04
N ILE A 105 -6.98 -8.82 -10.81
CA ILE A 105 -7.95 -9.24 -11.85
C ILE A 105 -8.72 -8.05 -12.40
N GLU A 106 -9.27 -7.21 -11.52
CA GLU A 106 -10.03 -6.01 -11.91
C GLU A 106 -9.18 -5.09 -12.80
N SER A 107 -7.93 -4.84 -12.40
CA SER A 107 -7.02 -3.97 -13.15
C SER A 107 -6.66 -4.49 -14.55
N LEU A 108 -6.72 -5.81 -14.75
CA LEU A 108 -6.42 -6.47 -16.03
C LEU A 108 -7.65 -6.67 -16.93
N THR A 109 -8.85 -6.67 -16.34
CA THR A 109 -10.09 -6.95 -17.08
C THR A 109 -10.84 -5.69 -17.50
N THR A 110 -10.39 -4.52 -17.06
CA THR A 110 -10.98 -3.22 -17.44
C THR A 110 -10.01 -2.38 -18.24
N GLU A 111 -10.51 -1.72 -19.30
CA GLU A 111 -9.79 -0.68 -20.04
C GLU A 111 -9.95 0.71 -19.39
N ALA A 112 -10.76 0.85 -18.34
CA ALA A 112 -10.96 2.10 -17.65
C ALA A 112 -9.70 2.54 -16.90
N THR A 113 -9.59 3.84 -16.68
CA THR A 113 -8.50 4.45 -15.89
C THR A 113 -8.80 4.49 -14.39
N HIS A 114 -9.96 4.01 -13.98
CA HIS A 114 -10.38 3.94 -12.59
C HIS A 114 -11.44 2.86 -12.37
N VAL A 115 -11.61 2.45 -11.13
CA VAL A 115 -12.68 1.58 -10.66
C VAL A 115 -13.64 2.39 -9.78
N THR A 116 -14.94 2.23 -10.03
CA THR A 116 -16.00 2.74 -9.13
C THR A 116 -16.55 1.56 -8.35
N PRO A 117 -16.45 1.55 -7.02
CA PRO A 117 -17.08 0.53 -6.18
C PRO A 117 -18.60 0.48 -6.39
N VAL A 118 -19.18 -0.69 -6.23
CA VAL A 118 -20.62 -0.93 -6.43
C VAL A 118 -21.38 -1.16 -5.12
N ASP A 119 -20.67 -1.39 -4.03
CA ASP A 119 -21.20 -1.51 -2.69
C ASP A 119 -21.07 -0.20 -1.92
N SER A 120 -21.99 0.05 -1.01
CA SER A 120 -22.11 1.33 -0.29
C SER A 120 -20.91 1.62 0.63
N GLU A 121 -20.34 0.59 1.26
CA GLU A 121 -19.22 0.75 2.17
C GLU A 121 -17.95 1.15 1.42
N SER A 122 -17.58 0.40 0.37
CA SER A 122 -16.40 0.74 -0.43
C SER A 122 -16.55 2.11 -1.10
N ALA A 123 -17.75 2.44 -1.62
CA ALA A 123 -18.03 3.73 -2.24
C ALA A 123 -17.95 4.91 -1.25
N TYR A 124 -18.27 4.68 0.02
CA TYR A 124 -18.15 5.70 1.07
C TYR A 124 -16.67 6.06 1.35
N TYR A 125 -15.80 5.05 1.46
CA TYR A 125 -14.38 5.27 1.75
C TYR A 125 -13.56 5.68 0.53
N LEU A 126 -13.89 5.12 -0.64
CA LEU A 126 -13.12 5.24 -1.88
C LEU A 126 -14.09 5.35 -3.08
N PRO A 127 -14.73 6.49 -3.29
CA PRO A 127 -15.71 6.66 -4.39
C PRO A 127 -15.10 6.43 -5.78
N VAL A 128 -13.83 6.67 -5.92
CA VAL A 128 -13.01 6.42 -7.13
C VAL A 128 -11.68 5.81 -6.72
N ILE A 129 -11.29 4.73 -7.38
CA ILE A 129 -10.00 4.06 -7.22
C ILE A 129 -9.26 4.16 -8.55
N PRO A 130 -8.28 5.05 -8.70
CA PRO A 130 -7.52 5.19 -9.96
C PRO A 130 -6.75 3.91 -10.29
N ILE A 131 -6.56 3.66 -11.58
CA ILE A 131 -5.66 2.62 -12.10
C ILE A 131 -4.46 3.32 -12.70
N ILE A 132 -3.28 3.03 -12.19
CA ILE A 132 -2.01 3.57 -12.66
C ILE A 132 -1.18 2.48 -13.31
N GLU A 133 -0.21 2.89 -14.11
CA GLU A 133 0.71 1.99 -14.83
C GLU A 133 2.15 2.42 -14.58
N GLY A 134 3.07 1.47 -14.67
CA GLY A 134 4.50 1.70 -14.55
C GLY A 134 5.24 0.43 -14.13
N GLN A 135 6.53 0.42 -14.37
CA GLN A 135 7.39 -0.70 -13.98
C GLN A 135 7.71 -0.64 -12.49
N SER A 136 7.55 -1.78 -11.80
CA SER A 136 7.89 -1.95 -10.39
C SER A 136 9.32 -1.51 -10.07
N GLY A 137 9.49 -0.83 -8.93
CA GLY A 137 10.79 -0.38 -8.43
C GLY A 137 11.38 0.85 -9.14
N THR A 138 10.64 1.51 -10.04
CA THR A 138 11.11 2.69 -10.77
C THR A 138 10.65 4.00 -10.12
N GLU A 139 11.42 5.06 -10.33
CA GLU A 139 11.05 6.43 -9.96
C GLU A 139 9.82 6.91 -10.73
N GLU A 140 9.62 6.43 -11.97
CA GLU A 140 8.47 6.77 -12.80
C GLU A 140 7.17 6.27 -12.17
N LEU A 141 7.09 4.98 -11.78
CA LEU A 141 5.94 4.45 -11.06
C LEU A 141 5.74 5.19 -9.73
N GLY A 142 6.84 5.50 -9.03
CA GLY A 142 6.80 6.28 -7.79
C GLY A 142 6.15 7.66 -7.99
N HIS A 143 6.51 8.37 -9.03
CA HIS A 143 5.91 9.66 -9.38
C HIS A 143 4.43 9.52 -9.73
N THR A 144 4.09 8.55 -10.58
CA THR A 144 2.69 8.29 -10.99
C THR A 144 1.81 7.96 -9.78
N ALA A 145 2.30 7.10 -8.88
CA ALA A 145 1.61 6.77 -7.65
C ALA A 145 1.43 7.99 -6.75
N ALA A 146 2.48 8.78 -6.56
CA ALA A 146 2.41 9.98 -5.73
C ALA A 146 1.41 11.01 -6.26
N VAL A 147 1.34 11.21 -7.58
CA VAL A 147 0.34 12.10 -8.22
C VAL A 147 -1.08 11.59 -7.96
N ALA A 148 -1.35 10.31 -8.17
CA ALA A 148 -2.66 9.73 -7.94
C ALA A 148 -3.08 9.83 -6.46
N LEU A 149 -2.14 9.62 -5.54
CA LEU A 149 -2.40 9.60 -4.09
C LEU A 149 -2.45 10.98 -3.43
N LYS A 150 -2.31 12.08 -4.18
CA LYS A 150 -2.65 13.43 -3.70
C LYS A 150 -4.14 13.60 -3.48
N GLU A 151 -4.95 13.01 -4.36
CA GLU A 151 -6.41 13.15 -4.36
C GLU A 151 -7.12 11.87 -3.88
N HIS A 152 -6.41 10.73 -3.83
CA HIS A 152 -6.97 9.43 -3.50
C HIS A 152 -6.17 8.75 -2.40
N ARG A 153 -6.83 7.92 -1.57
CA ARG A 153 -6.16 7.16 -0.51
C ARG A 153 -5.67 5.79 -0.95
N GLY A 154 -5.90 5.43 -2.21
CA GLY A 154 -5.41 4.19 -2.80
C GLY A 154 -5.55 4.18 -4.30
N ALA A 155 -4.73 3.35 -4.96
CA ALA A 155 -4.72 3.15 -6.41
C ALA A 155 -4.41 1.69 -6.74
N LEU A 156 -4.96 1.20 -7.84
CA LEU A 156 -4.54 -0.06 -8.46
C LEU A 156 -3.31 0.21 -9.34
N ILE A 157 -2.33 -0.67 -9.27
CA ILE A 157 -1.22 -0.73 -10.22
C ILE A 157 -1.54 -1.86 -11.19
N ARG A 158 -1.74 -1.54 -12.47
CA ARG A 158 -2.23 -2.48 -13.49
C ARG A 158 -1.39 -3.76 -13.55
N GLY A 159 -2.05 -4.91 -13.35
CA GLY A 159 -1.43 -6.22 -13.36
C GLY A 159 -0.45 -6.52 -12.21
N HIS A 160 -0.31 -5.61 -11.23
CA HIS A 160 0.67 -5.72 -10.16
C HIS A 160 0.03 -5.81 -8.77
N GLY A 161 -0.78 -4.84 -8.40
CA GLY A 161 -1.35 -4.81 -7.04
C GLY A 161 -2.02 -3.49 -6.69
N VAL A 162 -1.99 -3.18 -5.40
CA VAL A 162 -2.61 -2.00 -4.78
C VAL A 162 -1.59 -1.22 -3.99
N ILE A 163 -1.62 0.10 -4.09
CA ILE A 163 -0.89 1.01 -3.21
C ILE A 163 -1.89 1.87 -2.45
N THR A 164 -1.71 2.01 -1.14
CA THR A 164 -2.58 2.81 -0.27
C THR A 164 -1.81 3.69 0.68
N THR A 165 -2.45 4.76 1.12
CA THR A 165 -1.93 5.70 2.11
C THR A 165 -2.89 5.85 3.28
N GLY A 166 -2.37 6.29 4.41
CA GLY A 166 -3.16 6.62 5.58
C GLY A 166 -2.41 7.56 6.54
N ALA A 167 -3.15 8.22 7.42
CA ALA A 167 -2.61 8.96 8.56
C ALA A 167 -2.02 8.00 9.62
N SER A 168 -2.35 6.71 9.53
CA SER A 168 -1.83 5.64 10.38
C SER A 168 -1.66 4.35 9.57
N ALA A 169 -0.90 3.39 10.11
CA ALA A 169 -0.77 2.05 9.54
C ALA A 169 -2.13 1.33 9.47
N GLU A 170 -3.00 1.57 10.46
CA GLU A 170 -4.37 1.05 10.48
C GLU A 170 -5.19 1.55 9.29
N GLU A 171 -5.13 2.85 9.03
CA GLU A 171 -5.88 3.46 7.94
C GLU A 171 -5.37 2.98 6.57
N ALA A 172 -4.05 2.95 6.35
CA ALA A 172 -3.47 2.44 5.10
C ALA A 172 -3.88 0.98 4.85
N TYR A 173 -3.83 0.13 5.89
CA TYR A 173 -4.31 -1.25 5.82
C TYR A 173 -5.82 -1.33 5.53
N ALA A 174 -6.64 -0.51 6.18
CA ALA A 174 -8.08 -0.51 5.97
C ALA A 174 -8.43 -0.15 4.53
N MET A 175 -7.78 0.87 3.94
CA MET A 175 -7.98 1.24 2.53
C MET A 175 -7.61 0.10 1.59
N LEU A 176 -6.52 -0.62 1.86
CA LEU A 176 -6.11 -1.77 1.06
C LEU A 176 -7.16 -2.90 1.11
N ALA A 177 -7.67 -3.19 2.30
CA ALA A 177 -8.72 -4.19 2.48
C ALA A 177 -10.04 -3.78 1.80
N VAL A 178 -10.40 -2.50 1.84
CA VAL A 178 -11.59 -1.95 1.16
C VAL A 178 -11.45 -2.05 -0.36
N ILE A 179 -10.29 -1.75 -0.92
CA ILE A 179 -10.06 -1.88 -2.38
C ILE A 179 -10.20 -3.35 -2.81
N GLU A 180 -9.58 -4.28 -2.10
CA GLU A 180 -9.70 -5.71 -2.43
C GLU A 180 -11.14 -6.19 -2.30
N GLN A 181 -11.89 -5.76 -1.28
CA GLN A 181 -13.31 -6.06 -1.11
C GLN A 181 -14.15 -5.51 -2.27
N ALA A 182 -13.94 -4.26 -2.68
CA ALA A 182 -14.64 -3.66 -3.80
C ALA A 182 -14.43 -4.46 -5.10
N CYS A 183 -13.18 -4.83 -5.38
CA CYS A 183 -12.83 -5.62 -6.56
C CYS A 183 -13.41 -7.04 -6.48
N HIS A 184 -13.40 -7.67 -5.29
CA HIS A 184 -14.01 -8.97 -5.04
C HIS A 184 -15.52 -8.95 -5.34
N ILE A 185 -16.25 -7.97 -4.82
CA ILE A 185 -17.70 -7.82 -5.07
C ILE A 185 -17.96 -7.60 -6.57
N ARG A 186 -17.20 -6.73 -7.22
CA ARG A 186 -17.35 -6.45 -8.67
C ARG A 186 -17.13 -7.72 -9.50
N TYR A 187 -16.09 -8.48 -9.20
CA TYR A 187 -15.78 -9.74 -9.89
C TYR A 187 -16.95 -10.74 -9.77
N HIS A 188 -17.42 -11.00 -8.56
CA HIS A 188 -18.52 -11.95 -8.35
C HIS A 188 -19.85 -11.45 -8.90
N LEU A 189 -20.10 -10.15 -8.87
CA LEU A 189 -21.28 -9.56 -9.48
C LEU A 189 -21.27 -9.73 -11.01
N ALA A 190 -20.13 -9.52 -11.65
CA ALA A 190 -19.97 -9.77 -13.09
C ALA A 190 -20.21 -11.24 -13.44
N LEU A 191 -19.63 -12.16 -12.67
CA LEU A 191 -19.85 -13.60 -12.84
C LEU A 191 -21.32 -13.99 -12.66
N ALA A 192 -21.97 -13.52 -11.60
CA ALA A 192 -23.39 -13.79 -11.34
C ALA A 192 -24.31 -13.27 -12.46
N ARG A 193 -23.97 -12.13 -13.06
CA ARG A 193 -24.69 -11.57 -14.21
C ARG A 193 -24.48 -12.38 -15.49
N ALA A 194 -23.27 -12.88 -15.72
CA ALA A 194 -22.95 -13.72 -16.88
C ALA A 194 -23.69 -15.07 -16.85
N LEU A 195 -23.84 -15.66 -15.66
CA LEU A 195 -24.56 -16.94 -15.46
C LEU A 195 -26.08 -16.84 -15.62
N LYS A 196 -26.65 -15.64 -15.64
CA LYS A 196 -28.09 -15.41 -15.84
C LYS A 196 -28.48 -15.14 -17.29
N ARG A 197 -27.52 -15.10 -18.20
CA ARG A 197 -27.73 -14.93 -19.65
C ARG A 197 -27.71 -16.28 -20.36
#